data_28b3cfbfeaf8c492aa5233a7c9a8d282
#
_entry.id   28b3cfbfeaf8c492aa5233a7c9a8d282
#
_cell.length_a   1.000
_cell.length_b   1.000
_cell.length_c   1.000
_cell.angle_alpha   90.00
_cell.angle_beta   90.00
_cell.angle_gamma   90.00
#
_symmetry.space_group_name_H-M   'P 1'
#
loop_
_entity.id
_entity.type
_entity.pdbx_description
1 polymer ?
#
loop_
_entity_poly.entity_id
_entity_poly.type
_entity_poly.pdbx_seq_one_letter_code
_entity_poly.pdbx_strand_id
1 'polypeptide(L)'
;MGHREDLLDGAKRCLLEKGFARTTARDIVKESGTNLASIGYHYGSKDALLAQAYVALLENVSDDFGWDGPGIEGAPGSLERFRGVWSSIVASMREPGSVWRLSMEVMTLELPGVREHLAGAQREGGRGLVALLMGVPEGEVTDETADTLGRFYMTLMTGLIAQWTFDPRTAPDGDALAEGLRQIVEAAAKS
;
A
#
# COMPACT_ATOMS: atom_id res chain seq x y z
N MET A 1 1.61 -26.11 11.21
CA MET A 1 2.19 -24.93 10.56
C MET A 1 3.56 -25.31 10.05
N GLY A 2 3.91 -24.98 8.83
CA GLY A 2 5.18 -25.38 8.22
C GLY A 2 6.23 -24.30 8.44
N HIS A 3 7.49 -24.66 8.55
CA HIS A 3 8.61 -23.70 8.68
C HIS A 3 8.60 -22.56 7.65
N ARG A 4 7.94 -22.74 6.51
CA ARG A 4 7.78 -21.72 5.47
C ARG A 4 6.86 -20.58 5.92
N GLU A 5 5.71 -20.89 6.49
CA GLU A 5 4.73 -19.91 7.00
C GLU A 5 5.28 -19.20 8.23
N ASP A 6 5.91 -19.95 9.15
CA ASP A 6 6.53 -19.37 10.35
C ASP A 6 7.61 -18.35 9.98
N LEU A 7 8.44 -18.65 8.94
CA LEU A 7 9.45 -17.72 8.41
C LEU A 7 8.81 -16.45 7.82
N LEU A 8 7.72 -16.59 7.05
CA LEU A 8 7.03 -15.46 6.44
C LEU A 8 6.45 -14.53 7.50
N ASP A 9 5.79 -15.09 8.52
CA ASP A 9 5.22 -14.33 9.61
C ASP A 9 6.29 -13.67 10.49
N GLY A 10 7.39 -14.36 10.76
CA GLY A 10 8.55 -13.79 11.43
C GLY A 10 9.16 -12.62 10.63
N ALA A 11 9.26 -12.76 9.31
CA ALA A 11 9.76 -11.70 8.43
C ALA A 11 8.83 -10.49 8.40
N LYS A 12 7.50 -10.69 8.34
CA LYS A 12 6.50 -9.60 8.42
C LYS A 12 6.68 -8.79 9.70
N ARG A 13 6.76 -9.45 10.86
CA ARG A 13 6.96 -8.76 12.15
C ARG A 13 8.28 -8.00 12.20
N CYS A 14 9.37 -8.61 11.74
CA CYS A 14 10.66 -7.93 11.66
C CYS A 14 10.65 -6.70 10.75
N LEU A 15 9.98 -6.77 9.58
CA LEU A 15 9.83 -5.65 8.66
C LEU A 15 9.07 -4.48 9.31
N LEU A 16 7.94 -4.74 9.95
CA LEU A 16 7.14 -3.70 10.60
C LEU A 16 7.89 -3.03 11.75
N GLU A 17 8.68 -3.81 12.51
CA GLU A 17 9.46 -3.28 13.64
C GLU A 17 10.72 -2.53 13.19
N LYS A 18 11.51 -3.11 12.26
CA LYS A 18 12.87 -2.67 11.95
C LYS A 18 13.05 -2.05 10.56
N GLY A 19 12.14 -2.33 9.60
CA GLY A 19 12.31 -2.01 8.19
C GLY A 19 13.27 -2.97 7.46
N PHE A 20 13.41 -2.79 6.15
CA PHE A 20 14.25 -3.66 5.31
C PHE A 20 15.73 -3.61 5.67
N ALA A 21 16.27 -2.39 5.81
CA ALA A 21 17.71 -2.19 5.98
C ALA A 21 18.26 -2.80 7.28
N ARG A 22 17.46 -2.85 8.34
CA ARG A 22 17.88 -3.33 9.67
C ARG A 22 17.45 -4.75 9.97
N THR A 23 16.63 -5.38 9.15
CA THR A 23 16.18 -6.76 9.33
C THR A 23 17.26 -7.74 8.86
N THR A 24 17.78 -8.55 9.79
CA THR A 24 18.77 -9.59 9.51
C THR A 24 18.14 -10.98 9.45
N ALA A 25 18.81 -11.94 8.78
CA ALA A 25 18.37 -13.33 8.77
C ALA A 25 18.28 -13.92 10.19
N ARG A 26 19.16 -13.47 11.11
CA ARG A 26 19.14 -13.90 12.52
C ARG A 26 17.91 -13.38 13.27
N ASP A 27 17.47 -12.16 12.96
CA ASP A 27 16.23 -11.63 13.55
C ASP A 27 15.04 -12.48 13.13
N ILE A 28 14.94 -12.79 11.83
CA ILE A 28 13.83 -13.57 11.29
C ILE A 28 13.75 -14.96 11.90
N VAL A 29 14.88 -15.69 11.98
CA VAL A 29 14.87 -17.05 12.55
C VAL A 29 14.61 -17.05 14.04
N LYS A 30 15.05 -16.02 14.76
CA LYS A 30 14.74 -15.83 16.18
C LYS A 30 13.24 -15.61 16.37
N GLU A 31 12.65 -14.76 15.55
CA GLU A 31 11.24 -14.38 15.64
C GLU A 31 10.31 -15.52 15.20
N SER A 32 10.71 -16.30 14.19
CA SER A 32 9.95 -17.42 13.65
C SER A 32 10.17 -18.76 14.39
N GLY A 33 11.15 -18.84 15.28
CA GLY A 33 11.51 -20.09 15.93
C GLY A 33 12.13 -21.13 14.98
N THR A 34 12.66 -20.71 13.83
CA THR A 34 13.24 -21.59 12.80
C THR A 34 14.77 -21.54 12.79
N ASN A 35 15.43 -21.91 11.70
CA ASN A 35 16.87 -21.86 11.54
C ASN A 35 17.28 -21.21 10.19
N LEU A 36 18.56 -20.80 10.10
CA LEU A 36 19.09 -20.10 8.94
C LEU A 36 19.00 -20.92 7.64
N ALA A 37 19.18 -22.24 7.70
CA ALA A 37 19.11 -23.11 6.53
C ALA A 37 17.70 -23.12 5.92
N SER A 38 16.66 -22.99 6.76
CA SER A 38 15.28 -22.94 6.32
C SER A 38 14.99 -21.72 5.40
N ILE A 39 15.66 -20.58 5.60
CA ILE A 39 15.52 -19.42 4.71
C ILE A 39 16.01 -19.79 3.30
N GLY A 40 17.21 -20.34 3.19
CA GLY A 40 17.77 -20.77 1.91
C GLY A 40 16.90 -21.83 1.22
N TYR A 41 16.40 -22.79 1.96
CA TYR A 41 15.58 -23.88 1.46
C TYR A 41 14.21 -23.42 0.93
N HIS A 42 13.49 -22.56 1.65
CA HIS A 42 12.13 -22.17 1.32
C HIS A 42 12.01 -20.92 0.44
N TYR A 43 12.98 -20.01 0.53
CA TYR A 43 12.92 -18.69 -0.11
C TYR A 43 14.15 -18.35 -0.96
N GLY A 44 15.20 -19.16 -0.93
CA GLY A 44 16.44 -18.94 -1.65
C GLY A 44 17.35 -17.90 -1.00
N SER A 45 16.83 -16.79 -0.53
CA SER A 45 17.59 -15.72 0.11
C SER A 45 16.76 -14.97 1.17
N LYS A 46 17.45 -14.22 2.04
CA LYS A 46 16.80 -13.28 2.98
C LYS A 46 16.00 -12.22 2.23
N ASP A 47 16.56 -11.69 1.16
CA ASP A 47 15.94 -10.59 0.40
C ASP A 47 14.69 -11.05 -0.35
N ALA A 48 14.70 -12.28 -0.88
CA ALA A 48 13.50 -12.89 -1.46
C ALA A 48 12.40 -13.14 -0.40
N LEU A 49 12.78 -13.57 0.81
CA LEU A 49 11.84 -13.72 1.92
C LEU A 49 11.24 -12.36 2.34
N LEU A 50 12.07 -11.32 2.49
CA LEU A 50 11.60 -9.97 2.83
C LEU A 50 10.69 -9.38 1.74
N ALA A 51 11.00 -9.65 0.47
CA ALA A 51 10.15 -9.25 -0.65
C ALA A 51 8.75 -9.88 -0.55
N GLN A 52 8.69 -11.21 -0.33
CA GLN A 52 7.40 -11.90 -0.16
C GLN A 52 6.65 -11.46 1.10
N ALA A 53 7.36 -11.19 2.19
CA ALA A 53 6.76 -10.67 3.41
C ALA A 53 6.14 -9.29 3.22
N TYR A 54 6.80 -8.40 2.47
CA TYR A 54 6.27 -7.08 2.14
C TYR A 54 5.01 -7.17 1.28
N VAL A 55 5.04 -8.00 0.26
CA VAL A 55 3.86 -8.25 -0.59
C VAL A 55 2.67 -8.73 0.23
N ALA A 56 2.87 -9.73 1.07
CA ALA A 56 1.81 -10.26 1.92
C ALA A 56 1.32 -9.24 2.97
N LEU A 57 2.14 -8.25 3.35
CA LEU A 57 1.69 -7.11 4.17
C LEU A 57 0.81 -6.14 3.38
N LEU A 58 1.10 -5.91 2.09
CA LEU A 58 0.27 -5.06 1.23
C LEU A 58 -1.09 -5.68 0.93
N GLU A 59 -1.14 -7.01 0.69
CA GLU A 59 -2.39 -7.75 0.50
C GLU A 59 -3.30 -7.61 1.71
N ASN A 60 -2.76 -7.74 2.93
CA ASN A 60 -3.53 -7.53 4.17
C ASN A 60 -4.08 -6.10 4.29
N VAL A 61 -3.33 -5.09 3.85
CA VAL A 61 -3.82 -3.69 3.85
C VAL A 61 -5.04 -3.54 2.94
N SER A 62 -5.02 -4.16 1.78
CA SER A 62 -6.17 -4.14 0.86
C SER A 62 -7.41 -4.75 1.50
N ASP A 63 -7.26 -5.83 2.24
CA ASP A 63 -8.34 -6.50 2.96
C ASP A 63 -8.85 -5.67 4.15
N ASP A 64 -7.95 -5.04 4.92
CA ASP A 64 -8.28 -4.21 6.09
C ASP A 64 -8.98 -2.90 5.71
N PHE A 65 -8.71 -2.34 4.53
CA PHE A 65 -9.43 -1.16 4.02
C PHE A 65 -10.91 -1.44 3.74
N GLY A 66 -11.32 -2.73 3.75
CA GLY A 66 -12.72 -3.10 3.57
C GLY A 66 -13.30 -2.42 2.33
N TRP A 67 -12.68 -2.65 1.16
CA TRP A 67 -13.14 -2.12 -0.11
C TRP A 67 -14.63 -2.35 -0.35
N ASP A 68 -15.23 -3.33 0.36
CA ASP A 68 -16.65 -3.64 0.42
C ASP A 68 -17.35 -3.10 1.69
N GLY A 69 -16.66 -2.29 2.51
CA GLY A 69 -17.17 -1.87 3.84
C GLY A 69 -18.29 -0.84 3.77
N PRO A 70 -19.33 -0.99 4.60
CA PRO A 70 -20.35 0.03 4.81
C PRO A 70 -19.76 1.15 5.69
N GLY A 71 -19.21 2.20 5.10
CA GLY A 71 -18.65 3.29 5.91
C GLY A 71 -18.05 4.44 5.11
N ILE A 72 -17.92 4.32 3.80
CA ILE A 72 -17.45 5.45 2.99
C ILE A 72 -18.65 6.35 2.69
N GLU A 73 -18.69 7.50 3.36
CA GLU A 73 -19.72 8.51 3.15
C GLU A 73 -19.60 9.16 1.77
N GLY A 74 -20.72 9.61 1.25
CA GLY A 74 -20.80 10.30 -0.04
C GLY A 74 -21.22 9.41 -1.23
N ALA A 75 -21.90 10.03 -2.18
CA ALA A 75 -22.34 9.36 -3.39
C ALA A 75 -21.14 8.89 -4.26
N PRO A 76 -21.27 7.78 -5.01
CA PRO A 76 -20.25 7.36 -5.97
C PRO A 76 -19.77 8.50 -6.86
N GLY A 77 -18.44 8.64 -6.99
CA GLY A 77 -17.80 9.71 -7.78
C GLY A 77 -17.88 11.12 -7.19
N SER A 78 -18.47 11.29 -5.99
CA SER A 78 -18.57 12.61 -5.37
C SER A 78 -17.26 13.04 -4.69
N LEU A 79 -17.11 14.35 -4.53
CA LEU A 79 -16.00 14.95 -3.79
C LEU A 79 -16.01 14.54 -2.31
N GLU A 80 -17.19 14.33 -1.73
CA GLU A 80 -17.35 13.87 -0.36
C GLU A 80 -16.79 12.46 -0.19
N ARG A 81 -17.12 11.55 -1.13
CA ARG A 81 -16.57 10.20 -1.14
C ARG A 81 -15.05 10.21 -1.35
N PHE A 82 -14.55 11.05 -2.26
CA PHE A 82 -13.11 11.25 -2.45
C PHE A 82 -12.44 11.66 -1.14
N ARG A 83 -12.98 12.68 -0.45
CA ARG A 83 -12.50 13.12 0.85
C ARG A 83 -12.47 12.01 1.88
N GLY A 84 -13.56 11.25 2.02
CA GLY A 84 -13.69 10.15 2.98
C GLY A 84 -12.64 9.05 2.76
N VAL A 85 -12.47 8.60 1.51
CA VAL A 85 -11.47 7.59 1.12
C VAL A 85 -10.05 8.05 1.48
N TRP A 86 -9.68 9.26 1.05
CA TRP A 86 -8.32 9.76 1.34
C TRP A 86 -8.09 10.06 2.82
N SER A 87 -9.11 10.46 3.56
CA SER A 87 -9.02 10.61 5.03
C SER A 87 -8.76 9.27 5.72
N SER A 88 -9.43 8.19 5.28
CA SER A 88 -9.19 6.84 5.81
C SER A 88 -7.77 6.35 5.49
N ILE A 89 -7.27 6.59 4.27
CA ILE A 89 -5.90 6.27 3.88
C ILE A 89 -4.90 7.01 4.78
N VAL A 90 -5.07 8.31 4.98
CA VAL A 90 -4.21 9.12 5.87
C VAL A 90 -4.28 8.63 7.31
N ALA A 91 -5.45 8.24 7.79
CA ALA A 91 -5.60 7.67 9.13
C ALA A 91 -4.77 6.39 9.31
N SER A 92 -4.79 5.48 8.33
CA SER A 92 -3.97 4.25 8.37
C SER A 92 -2.46 4.50 8.33
N MET A 93 -2.01 5.59 7.70
CA MET A 93 -0.60 5.97 7.71
C MET A 93 -0.11 6.40 9.10
N ARG A 94 -1.03 6.85 9.97
CA ARG A 94 -0.73 7.28 11.35
C ARG A 94 -0.56 6.14 12.32
N GLU A 95 -1.01 4.95 11.96
CA GLU A 95 -0.96 3.81 12.85
C GLU A 95 0.48 3.33 13.09
N PRO A 96 0.84 2.99 14.34
CA PRO A 96 2.15 2.40 14.65
C PRO A 96 2.35 1.10 13.87
N GLY A 97 3.51 0.94 13.25
CA GLY A 97 3.81 -0.27 12.47
C GLY A 97 3.17 -0.31 11.08
N SER A 98 2.67 0.84 10.59
CA SER A 98 2.09 0.94 9.26
C SER A 98 3.06 0.50 8.16
N VAL A 99 2.56 -0.30 7.23
CA VAL A 99 3.32 -0.79 6.06
C VAL A 99 3.73 0.34 5.10
N TRP A 100 3.06 1.48 5.13
CA TRP A 100 3.30 2.62 4.23
C TRP A 100 4.73 3.14 4.29
N ARG A 101 5.35 3.11 5.47
CA ARG A 101 6.77 3.46 5.63
C ARG A 101 7.69 2.54 4.82
N LEU A 102 7.37 1.24 4.78
CA LEU A 102 8.13 0.25 4.03
C LEU A 102 8.05 0.47 2.52
N SER A 103 6.94 1.04 2.03
CA SER A 103 6.74 1.34 0.60
C SER A 103 7.81 2.30 0.06
N MET A 104 8.24 3.27 0.85
CA MET A 104 9.34 4.17 0.45
C MET A 104 10.70 3.49 0.46
N GLU A 105 10.97 2.62 1.44
CA GLU A 105 12.22 1.85 1.46
C GLU A 105 12.31 0.95 0.22
N VAL A 106 11.24 0.25 -0.14
CA VAL A 106 11.19 -0.67 -1.29
C VAL A 106 11.45 0.04 -2.62
N MET A 107 11.00 1.28 -2.80
CA MET A 107 11.23 2.05 -4.03
C MET A 107 12.72 2.29 -4.31
N THR A 108 13.56 2.28 -3.28
CA THR A 108 15.01 2.52 -3.38
C THR A 108 15.84 1.24 -3.35
N LEU A 109 15.22 0.09 -3.07
CA LEU A 109 15.90 -1.19 -2.98
C LEU A 109 15.81 -1.98 -4.28
N GLU A 110 16.94 -2.54 -4.70
CA GLU A 110 16.98 -3.51 -5.82
C GLU A 110 16.74 -4.92 -5.27
N LEU A 111 15.48 -5.23 -4.95
CA LEU A 111 15.09 -6.56 -4.49
C LEU A 111 14.68 -7.43 -5.69
N PRO A 112 15.24 -8.65 -5.83
CA PRO A 112 14.88 -9.56 -6.91
C PRO A 112 13.39 -9.88 -6.94
N GLY A 113 12.74 -9.74 -8.09
CA GLY A 113 11.32 -10.04 -8.28
C GLY A 113 10.33 -9.02 -7.71
N VAL A 114 10.78 -8.09 -6.88
CA VAL A 114 9.88 -7.09 -6.25
C VAL A 114 9.37 -6.08 -7.28
N ARG A 115 10.20 -5.66 -8.21
CA ARG A 115 9.81 -4.64 -9.22
C ARG A 115 8.63 -5.10 -10.08
N GLU A 116 8.65 -6.34 -10.57
CA GLU A 116 7.57 -6.90 -11.38
C GLU A 116 6.29 -7.06 -10.57
N HIS A 117 6.44 -7.53 -9.33
CA HIS A 117 5.32 -7.69 -8.41
C HIS A 117 4.69 -6.35 -8.03
N LEU A 118 5.51 -5.33 -7.72
CA LEU A 118 5.02 -3.97 -7.43
C LEU A 118 4.33 -3.33 -8.63
N ALA A 119 4.79 -3.59 -9.87
CA ALA A 119 4.11 -3.08 -11.06
C ALA A 119 2.70 -3.68 -11.21
N GLY A 120 2.53 -4.97 -10.93
CA GLY A 120 1.22 -5.62 -10.86
C GLY A 120 0.35 -5.04 -9.75
N ALA A 121 0.88 -5.00 -8.53
CA ALA A 121 0.17 -4.47 -7.36
C ALA A 121 -0.25 -3.00 -7.52
N GLN A 122 0.55 -2.17 -8.20
CA GLN A 122 0.15 -0.79 -8.52
C GLN A 122 -1.05 -0.72 -9.45
N ARG A 123 -1.13 -1.60 -10.46
CA ARG A 123 -2.27 -1.64 -11.38
C ARG A 123 -3.54 -2.11 -10.67
N GLU A 124 -3.44 -3.16 -9.88
CA GLU A 124 -4.53 -3.69 -9.06
C GLU A 124 -4.99 -2.70 -8.00
N GLY A 125 -4.07 -2.08 -7.26
CA GLY A 125 -4.38 -1.02 -6.31
C GLY A 125 -5.05 0.20 -6.97
N GLY A 126 -4.62 0.57 -8.17
CA GLY A 126 -5.27 1.61 -8.97
C GLY A 126 -6.70 1.23 -9.37
N ARG A 127 -6.94 -0.01 -9.78
CA ARG A 127 -8.25 -0.55 -10.10
C ARG A 127 -9.16 -0.54 -8.88
N GLY A 128 -8.68 -1.01 -7.73
CA GLY A 128 -9.40 -0.99 -6.47
C GLY A 128 -9.77 0.43 -6.00
N LEU A 129 -8.85 1.40 -6.11
CA LEU A 129 -9.15 2.81 -5.80
C LEU A 129 -10.24 3.39 -6.71
N VAL A 130 -10.22 3.07 -8.01
CA VAL A 130 -11.30 3.47 -8.93
C VAL A 130 -12.62 2.84 -8.50
N ALA A 131 -12.65 1.53 -8.25
CA ALA A 131 -13.84 0.81 -7.80
C ALA A 131 -14.44 1.46 -6.56
N LEU A 132 -13.58 1.71 -5.55
CA LEU A 132 -13.97 2.33 -4.29
C LEU A 132 -14.55 3.73 -4.48
N LEU A 133 -13.85 4.59 -5.22
CA LEU A 133 -14.26 5.99 -5.44
C LEU A 133 -15.51 6.09 -6.32
N MET A 134 -15.64 5.24 -7.33
CA MET A 134 -16.78 5.22 -8.23
C MET A 134 -17.95 4.38 -7.71
N GLY A 135 -17.77 3.60 -6.63
CA GLY A 135 -18.81 2.77 -6.05
C GLY A 135 -19.27 1.65 -6.99
N VAL A 136 -18.36 1.06 -7.75
CA VAL A 136 -18.61 -0.06 -8.66
C VAL A 136 -17.79 -1.29 -8.23
N PRO A 137 -18.24 -2.51 -8.56
CA PRO A 137 -17.41 -3.70 -8.36
C PRO A 137 -16.07 -3.59 -9.11
N GLU A 138 -15.00 -4.08 -8.53
CA GLU A 138 -13.66 -4.00 -9.13
C GLU A 138 -13.59 -4.66 -10.53
N GLY A 139 -14.33 -5.76 -10.72
CA GLY A 139 -14.44 -6.44 -12.01
C GLY A 139 -15.14 -5.63 -13.12
N GLU A 140 -15.84 -4.55 -12.78
CA GLU A 140 -16.48 -3.63 -13.73
C GLU A 140 -15.57 -2.47 -14.16
N VAL A 141 -14.42 -2.28 -13.48
CA VAL A 141 -13.44 -1.27 -13.86
C VAL A 141 -12.69 -1.73 -15.11
N THR A 142 -12.85 -1.02 -16.21
CA THR A 142 -12.18 -1.36 -17.47
C THR A 142 -10.67 -1.15 -17.39
N ASP A 143 -9.91 -1.84 -18.24
CA ASP A 143 -8.46 -1.66 -18.32
C ASP A 143 -8.08 -0.22 -18.68
N GLU A 144 -8.82 0.44 -19.55
CA GLU A 144 -8.62 1.84 -19.91
C GLU A 144 -8.78 2.75 -18.69
N THR A 145 -9.80 2.55 -17.88
CA THR A 145 -10.04 3.33 -16.66
C THR A 145 -8.96 3.05 -15.60
N ALA A 146 -8.53 1.80 -15.45
CA ALA A 146 -7.44 1.45 -14.56
C ALA A 146 -6.11 2.09 -15.01
N ASP A 147 -5.84 2.11 -16.32
CA ASP A 147 -4.62 2.69 -16.89
C ASP A 147 -4.62 4.23 -16.94
N THR A 148 -5.75 4.87 -16.76
CA THR A 148 -5.87 6.35 -16.72
C THR A 148 -6.14 6.84 -15.29
N LEU A 149 -7.37 6.75 -14.84
CA LEU A 149 -7.80 7.23 -13.53
C LEU A 149 -7.15 6.45 -12.38
N GLY A 150 -6.98 5.12 -12.53
CA GLY A 150 -6.28 4.30 -11.56
C GLY A 150 -4.82 4.74 -11.38
N ARG A 151 -4.10 5.01 -12.48
CA ARG A 151 -2.73 5.56 -12.41
C ARG A 151 -2.67 6.94 -11.78
N PHE A 152 -3.65 7.79 -12.04
CA PHE A 152 -3.75 9.10 -11.39
C PHE A 152 -3.87 8.95 -9.87
N TYR A 153 -4.76 8.09 -9.38
CA TYR A 153 -4.90 7.83 -7.96
C TYR A 153 -3.65 7.20 -7.34
N MET A 154 -2.99 6.27 -8.03
CA MET A 154 -1.74 5.70 -7.54
C MET A 154 -0.60 6.73 -7.49
N THR A 155 -0.60 7.71 -8.38
CA THR A 155 0.35 8.84 -8.32
C THR A 155 0.09 9.71 -7.10
N LEU A 156 -1.18 10.02 -6.80
CA LEU A 156 -1.55 10.73 -5.57
C LEU A 156 -1.15 9.93 -4.31
N MET A 157 -1.42 8.62 -4.30
CA MET A 157 -1.04 7.72 -3.21
C MET A 157 0.47 7.75 -2.96
N THR A 158 1.25 7.57 -4.02
CA THR A 158 2.73 7.59 -3.92
C THR A 158 3.23 8.93 -3.41
N GLY A 159 2.69 10.03 -3.93
CA GLY A 159 3.04 11.37 -3.47
C GLY A 159 2.67 11.61 -2.00
N LEU A 160 1.51 11.12 -1.59
CA LEU A 160 1.05 11.21 -0.21
C LEU A 160 1.97 10.42 0.74
N ILE A 161 2.30 9.17 0.40
CA ILE A 161 3.23 8.33 1.18
C ILE A 161 4.59 9.03 1.32
N ALA A 162 5.11 9.60 0.23
CA ALA A 162 6.38 10.32 0.23
C ALA A 162 6.33 11.53 1.18
N GLN A 163 5.30 12.36 1.11
CA GLN A 163 5.15 13.53 1.97
C GLN A 163 4.97 13.14 3.44
N TRP A 164 4.18 12.12 3.73
CA TRP A 164 4.01 11.58 5.07
C TRP A 164 5.31 11.01 5.66
N THR A 165 6.12 10.35 4.83
CA THR A 165 7.42 9.81 5.25
C THR A 165 8.41 10.94 5.54
N PHE A 166 8.33 12.04 4.78
CA PHE A 166 9.21 13.19 4.94
C PHE A 166 8.85 14.03 6.18
N ASP A 167 7.62 14.49 6.29
CA ASP A 167 7.11 15.22 7.47
C ASP A 167 5.57 15.05 7.61
N PRO A 168 5.12 14.18 8.52
CA PRO A 168 3.69 13.94 8.74
C PRO A 168 2.89 15.17 9.16
N ARG A 169 3.55 16.22 9.66
CA ARG A 169 2.87 17.46 10.13
C ARG A 169 2.50 18.39 8.99
N THR A 170 3.18 18.28 7.87
CA THR A 170 2.98 19.12 6.69
C THR A 170 2.35 18.38 5.52
N ALA A 171 2.24 17.04 5.62
CA ALA A 171 1.58 16.23 4.59
C ALA A 171 0.08 16.54 4.53
N PRO A 172 -0.51 16.57 3.31
CA PRO A 172 -1.93 16.84 3.15
C PRO A 172 -2.77 15.72 3.78
N ASP A 173 -3.93 16.09 4.26
CA ASP A 173 -5.00 15.18 4.66
C ASP A 173 -6.07 15.06 3.56
N GLY A 174 -7.13 14.28 3.83
CA GLY A 174 -8.21 14.09 2.86
C GLY A 174 -8.96 15.38 2.52
N ASP A 175 -9.08 16.32 3.49
CA ASP A 175 -9.73 17.62 3.25
C ASP A 175 -8.90 18.48 2.30
N ALA A 176 -7.59 18.57 2.48
CA ALA A 176 -6.67 19.31 1.62
C ALA A 176 -6.65 18.75 0.19
N LEU A 177 -6.65 17.40 0.05
CA LEU A 177 -6.71 16.75 -1.26
C LEU A 177 -8.04 17.01 -1.97
N ALA A 178 -9.17 16.94 -1.26
CA ALA A 178 -10.50 17.20 -1.80
C ALA A 178 -10.64 18.66 -2.22
N GLU A 179 -10.14 19.61 -1.43
CA GLU A 179 -10.15 21.03 -1.77
C GLU A 179 -9.31 21.31 -3.02
N GLY A 180 -8.12 20.70 -3.14
CA GLY A 180 -7.29 20.82 -4.34
C GLY A 180 -8.01 20.30 -5.59
N LEU A 181 -8.66 19.13 -5.50
CA LEU A 181 -9.44 18.57 -6.59
C LEU A 181 -10.62 19.47 -6.98
N ARG A 182 -11.36 20.02 -6.00
CA ARG A 182 -12.46 20.96 -6.22
C ARG A 182 -11.99 22.16 -7.04
N GLN A 183 -10.86 22.77 -6.65
CA GLN A 183 -10.29 23.92 -7.36
C GLN A 183 -9.91 23.60 -8.81
N ILE A 184 -9.33 22.41 -9.06
CA ILE A 184 -8.99 21.96 -10.41
C ILE A 184 -10.26 21.84 -11.29
N VAL A 185 -11.30 21.17 -10.77
CA VAL A 185 -12.55 20.98 -11.50
C VAL A 185 -13.23 22.30 -11.79
N GLU A 186 -13.29 23.22 -10.82
CA GLU A 186 -13.87 24.55 -11.02
C GLU A 186 -13.10 25.43 -12.02
N ALA A 187 -11.78 25.31 -12.05
CA ALA A 187 -10.95 26.01 -13.03
C ALA A 187 -11.19 25.46 -14.45
N ALA A 188 -11.24 24.13 -14.60
CA ALA A 188 -11.48 23.48 -15.87
C ALA A 188 -12.89 23.78 -16.43
N ALA A 189 -13.91 23.93 -15.57
CA ALA A 189 -15.28 24.25 -15.98
C ALA A 189 -15.47 25.69 -16.48
N LYS A 190 -14.49 26.57 -16.25
CA LYS A 190 -14.50 27.97 -16.69
C LYS A 190 -13.75 28.19 -18.01
N SER A 191 -13.07 27.17 -18.52
CA SER A 191 -12.29 27.18 -19.76
C SER A 191 -13.11 26.69 -20.95
#